data_8fa507246c802597d4174fbca1df4eb0
#
_entry.id   8fa507246c802597d4174fbca1df4eb0
#
_cell.length_a   1.000
_cell.length_b   1.000
_cell.length_c   1.000
_cell.angle_alpha   90.00
_cell.angle_beta   90.00
_cell.angle_gamma   90.00
#
_symmetry.space_group_name_H-M   'P 1'
#
loop_
_entity.id
_entity.type
_entity.pdbx_description
1 polymer ?
#
loop_
_entity_poly.entity_id
_entity_poly.type
_entity_poly.pdbx_seq_one_letter_code
_entity_poly.pdbx_strand_id
1 'polypeptide(L)'
;MRSVLLDSGPLIALFAVDDRHHARFDQLVGDLSASGLRLLTTWPCIVEASYLLGVPQRFELLEWVRLGGATVYPFDVQHLGDMIDWMRRYTEQRKREMDLADASLCWLAWDTGLREIMTVDAADFGRHRLPDGSGFRML
;
A
#
# COMPACT_ATOMS: atom_id res chain seq x y z
N MET A 1 -18.96 4.89 2.58
CA MET A 1 -17.68 4.32 3.07
C MET A 1 -16.55 4.71 2.13
N ARG A 2 -15.46 5.21 2.67
CA ARG A 2 -14.28 5.60 1.90
C ARG A 2 -13.31 4.44 1.82
N SER A 3 -12.83 4.13 0.62
CA SER A 3 -11.84 3.06 0.40
C SER A 3 -10.50 3.68 0.01
N VAL A 4 -9.44 3.25 0.68
CA VAL A 4 -8.09 3.80 0.55
C VAL A 4 -7.08 2.66 0.41
N LEU A 5 -6.15 2.82 -0.52
CA LEU A 5 -5.04 1.88 -0.70
C LEU A 5 -4.01 2.08 0.41
N LEU A 6 -3.39 1.00 0.85
CA LEU A 6 -2.46 1.01 1.97
C LEU A 6 -1.15 0.34 1.57
N ASP A 7 -0.08 1.14 1.53
CA ASP A 7 1.29 0.69 1.25
C ASP A 7 1.94 0.10 2.50
N SER A 8 3.08 -0.56 2.33
CA SER A 8 3.84 -1.21 3.42
C SER A 8 4.35 -0.23 4.49
N GLY A 9 4.78 0.97 4.11
CA GLY A 9 5.28 1.97 5.06
C GLY A 9 4.27 2.31 6.15
N PRO A 10 3.04 2.71 5.80
CA PRO A 10 1.99 2.92 6.80
C PRO A 10 1.61 1.66 7.58
N LEU A 11 1.66 0.48 6.98
CA LEU A 11 1.45 -0.77 7.72
C LEU A 11 2.47 -0.93 8.84
N ILE A 12 3.75 -0.65 8.56
CA ILE A 12 4.81 -0.66 9.57
C ILE A 12 4.53 0.41 10.63
N ALA A 13 4.25 1.63 10.20
CA ALA A 13 4.06 2.77 11.10
C ALA A 13 2.90 2.56 12.08
N LEU A 14 1.81 1.93 11.65
CA LEU A 14 0.67 1.66 12.52
C LEU A 14 1.02 0.75 13.71
N PHE A 15 1.96 -0.18 13.53
CA PHE A 15 2.32 -1.18 14.54
C PHE A 15 3.66 -0.93 15.23
N ALA A 16 4.50 -0.05 14.69
CA ALA A 16 5.77 0.34 15.28
C ALA A 16 5.62 1.73 15.91
N VAL A 17 5.36 1.79 17.22
CA VAL A 17 5.12 3.06 17.94
C VAL A 17 6.31 4.01 17.92
N ASP A 18 7.52 3.49 17.71
CA ASP A 18 8.75 4.26 17.58
C ASP A 18 9.03 4.71 16.13
N ASP A 19 8.23 4.29 15.17
CA ASP A 19 8.35 4.78 13.81
C ASP A 19 7.97 6.27 13.74
N ARG A 20 8.76 7.06 12.99
CA ARG A 20 8.54 8.50 12.90
C ARG A 20 7.20 8.88 12.27
N HIS A 21 6.58 7.97 11.53
CA HIS A 21 5.28 8.20 10.89
C HIS A 21 4.11 7.62 11.69
N HIS A 22 4.37 7.01 12.85
CA HIS A 22 3.34 6.34 13.64
C HIS A 22 2.19 7.28 14.00
N ALA A 23 2.49 8.43 14.62
CA ALA A 23 1.47 9.37 15.07
C ALA A 23 0.60 9.86 13.91
N ARG A 24 1.22 10.14 12.76
CA ARG A 24 0.51 10.64 11.58
C ARG A 24 -0.49 9.63 11.05
N PHE A 25 -0.09 8.38 10.84
CA PHE A 25 -0.99 7.37 10.28
C PHE A 25 -1.99 6.85 11.30
N ASP A 26 -1.61 6.74 12.56
CA ASP A 26 -2.55 6.38 13.62
C ASP A 26 -3.68 7.40 13.70
N GLN A 27 -3.38 8.69 13.68
CA GLN A 27 -4.37 9.75 13.70
C GLN A 27 -5.21 9.76 12.42
N LEU A 28 -4.57 9.61 11.25
CA LEU A 28 -5.27 9.61 9.95
C LEU A 28 -6.28 8.46 9.85
N VAL A 29 -5.88 7.25 10.24
CA VAL A 29 -6.78 6.10 10.27
C VAL A 29 -7.92 6.32 11.26
N GLY A 30 -7.62 6.86 12.44
CA GLY A 30 -8.63 7.18 13.44
C GLY A 30 -9.66 8.19 12.92
N ASP A 31 -9.20 9.28 12.32
CA ASP A 31 -10.06 10.33 11.78
C ASP A 31 -10.95 9.82 10.65
N LEU A 32 -10.38 9.09 9.70
CA LEU A 32 -11.14 8.54 8.58
C LEU A 32 -12.09 7.43 9.01
N SER A 33 -11.73 6.64 10.01
CA SER A 33 -12.58 5.57 10.53
C SER A 33 -13.89 6.09 11.12
N ALA A 34 -13.91 7.31 11.64
CA ALA A 34 -15.10 7.92 12.19
C ALA A 34 -16.23 8.06 11.15
N SER A 35 -15.88 8.22 9.87
CA SER A 35 -16.82 8.34 8.76
C SER A 35 -16.96 7.05 7.93
N GLY A 36 -16.35 5.96 8.38
CA GLY A 36 -16.32 4.69 7.67
C GLY A 36 -15.15 4.60 6.71
N LEU A 37 -14.17 3.77 7.03
CA LEU A 37 -12.95 3.57 6.27
C LEU A 37 -12.79 2.10 5.92
N ARG A 38 -12.43 1.83 4.67
CA ARG A 38 -12.00 0.52 4.21
C ARG A 38 -10.58 0.65 3.67
N LEU A 39 -9.66 -0.08 4.27
CA LEU A 39 -8.27 -0.13 3.83
C LEU A 39 -8.06 -1.36 2.94
N LEU A 40 -7.45 -1.15 1.77
CA LEU A 40 -7.12 -2.23 0.84
C LEU A 40 -5.62 -2.27 0.62
N THR A 41 -5.07 -3.46 0.66
CA THR A 41 -3.65 -3.70 0.41
C THR A 41 -3.46 -4.99 -0.37
N THR A 42 -2.21 -5.38 -0.58
CA THR A 42 -1.86 -6.61 -1.30
C THR A 42 -0.93 -7.47 -0.44
N TRP A 43 -0.84 -8.76 -0.76
CA TRP A 43 0.08 -9.64 -0.04
C TRP A 43 1.54 -9.19 -0.10
N PRO A 44 2.10 -8.72 -1.24
CA PRO A 44 3.47 -8.19 -1.24
C PRO A 44 3.71 -7.09 -0.21
N CYS A 45 2.75 -6.17 -0.03
CA CYS A 45 2.85 -5.12 0.99
C CYS A 45 2.84 -5.68 2.41
N ILE A 46 1.98 -6.67 2.67
CA ILE A 46 1.91 -7.31 3.98
C ILE A 46 3.18 -8.10 4.28
N VAL A 47 3.71 -8.84 3.31
CA VAL A 47 4.95 -9.60 3.45
C VAL A 47 6.12 -8.68 3.78
N GLU A 48 6.25 -7.57 3.03
CA GLU A 48 7.30 -6.58 3.28
C GLU A 48 7.18 -5.97 4.68
N ALA A 49 5.98 -5.54 5.06
CA ALA A 49 5.75 -4.94 6.37
C ALA A 49 6.03 -5.94 7.50
N SER A 50 5.56 -7.18 7.36
CA SER A 50 5.77 -8.21 8.39
C SER A 50 7.25 -8.58 8.53
N TYR A 51 8.00 -8.56 7.42
CA TYR A 51 9.44 -8.81 7.45
C TYR A 51 10.20 -7.70 8.19
N LEU A 52 9.81 -6.45 7.97
CA LEU A 52 10.48 -5.29 8.56
C LEU A 52 10.06 -5.01 10.01
N LEU A 53 8.90 -5.52 10.44
CA LEU A 53 8.47 -5.45 11.83
C LEU A 53 9.16 -6.52 12.66
N GLY A 54 9.57 -6.14 13.87
CA GLY A 54 10.01 -7.11 14.86
C GLY A 54 8.83 -7.81 15.54
N VAL A 55 9.16 -8.83 16.36
CA VAL A 55 8.20 -9.51 17.25
C VAL A 55 8.07 -8.67 18.52
N PRO A 56 6.87 -8.43 19.09
CA PRO A 56 5.58 -9.02 18.72
C PRO A 56 4.76 -8.25 17.66
N GLN A 57 5.23 -7.12 17.19
CA GLN A 57 4.47 -6.25 16.29
C GLN A 57 4.08 -6.93 14.98
N ARG A 58 4.93 -7.83 14.50
CA ARG A 58 4.62 -8.66 13.32
C ARG A 58 3.33 -9.45 13.51
N PHE A 59 3.17 -10.06 14.66
CA PHE A 59 1.97 -10.84 14.99
C PHE A 59 0.76 -9.94 15.16
N GLU A 60 0.93 -8.76 15.72
CA GLU A 60 -0.14 -7.76 15.85
C GLU A 60 -0.67 -7.33 14.50
N LEU A 61 0.23 -7.06 13.54
CA LEU A 61 -0.15 -6.73 12.16
C LEU A 61 -0.96 -7.87 11.52
N LEU A 62 -0.44 -9.08 11.57
CA LEU A 62 -1.10 -10.23 10.92
C LEU A 62 -2.45 -10.53 11.56
N GLU A 63 -2.57 -10.41 12.86
CA GLU A 63 -3.83 -10.60 13.57
C GLU A 63 -4.84 -9.51 13.20
N TRP A 64 -4.40 -8.26 13.08
CA TRP A 64 -5.23 -7.16 12.64
C TRP A 64 -5.78 -7.38 11.23
N VAL A 65 -4.96 -7.87 10.31
CA VAL A 65 -5.38 -8.24 8.97
C VAL A 65 -6.40 -9.39 9.01
N ARG A 66 -6.13 -10.42 9.82
CA ARG A 66 -7.02 -11.58 9.97
C ARG A 66 -8.40 -11.16 10.46
N LEU A 67 -8.47 -10.17 11.32
CA LEU A 67 -9.73 -9.64 11.90
C LEU A 67 -10.42 -8.59 11.02
N GLY A 68 -9.88 -8.30 9.84
CA GLY A 68 -10.52 -7.39 8.89
C GLY A 68 -10.07 -5.94 8.98
N GLY A 69 -8.96 -5.64 9.67
CA GLY A 69 -8.42 -4.28 9.74
C GLY A 69 -8.03 -3.72 8.38
N ALA A 70 -7.51 -4.57 7.50
CA ALA A 70 -7.33 -4.26 6.08
C ALA A 70 -7.84 -5.42 5.25
N THR A 71 -8.37 -5.12 4.07
CA THR A 71 -8.76 -6.13 3.09
C THR A 71 -7.57 -6.39 2.18
N VAL A 72 -7.16 -7.65 2.05
CA VAL A 72 -6.14 -8.06 1.12
C VAL A 72 -6.79 -8.36 -0.22
N TYR A 73 -6.46 -7.58 -1.24
CA TYR A 73 -7.01 -7.74 -2.57
C TYR A 73 -6.16 -8.76 -3.34
N PRO A 74 -6.75 -9.88 -3.79
CA PRO A 74 -5.97 -10.94 -4.41
C PRO A 74 -5.59 -10.60 -5.86
N PHE A 75 -4.39 -11.01 -6.26
CA PHE A 75 -4.01 -11.08 -7.67
C PHE A 75 -3.38 -12.44 -7.95
N ASP A 76 -3.30 -12.81 -9.22
CA ASP A 76 -2.85 -14.12 -9.64
C ASP A 76 -1.76 -13.99 -10.72
N VAL A 77 -1.17 -15.10 -11.08
CA VAL A 77 -0.09 -15.22 -12.09
C VAL A 77 -0.45 -14.48 -13.38
N GLN A 78 -1.71 -14.57 -13.80
CA GLN A 78 -2.19 -13.90 -15.03
C GLN A 78 -2.06 -12.36 -14.98
N HIS A 79 -1.98 -11.77 -13.79
CA HIS A 79 -1.84 -10.32 -13.62
C HIS A 79 -0.39 -9.85 -13.62
N LEU A 80 0.58 -10.78 -13.54
CA LEU A 80 2.00 -10.44 -13.49
C LEU A 80 2.51 -9.75 -14.76
N GLY A 81 1.90 -10.04 -15.92
CA GLY A 81 2.29 -9.39 -17.17
C GLY A 81 2.23 -7.87 -17.09
N ASP A 82 1.11 -7.34 -16.61
CA ASP A 82 0.93 -5.89 -16.44
C ASP A 82 1.90 -5.32 -15.39
N MET A 83 2.07 -6.05 -14.28
CA MET A 83 2.98 -5.62 -13.21
C MET A 83 4.43 -5.58 -13.70
N ILE A 84 4.86 -6.59 -14.47
CA ILE A 84 6.21 -6.62 -15.06
C ILE A 84 6.42 -5.43 -15.98
N ASP A 85 5.43 -5.09 -16.80
CA ASP A 85 5.51 -3.95 -17.71
C ASP A 85 5.66 -2.63 -16.95
N TRP A 86 4.91 -2.43 -15.88
CA TRP A 86 5.06 -1.25 -15.02
C TRP A 86 6.44 -1.22 -14.35
N MET A 87 6.89 -2.34 -13.80
CA MET A 87 8.19 -2.44 -13.14
C MET A 87 9.32 -2.09 -14.10
N ARG A 88 9.28 -2.62 -15.33
CA ARG A 88 10.28 -2.30 -16.37
C ARG A 88 10.27 -0.83 -16.73
N ARG A 89 9.10 -0.26 -16.99
CA ARG A 89 8.94 1.15 -17.36
C ARG A 89 9.56 2.08 -16.32
N TYR A 90 9.26 1.88 -15.05
CA TYR A 90 9.70 2.78 -13.99
C TYR A 90 11.13 2.52 -13.53
N THR A 91 11.63 1.31 -13.66
CA THR A 91 13.02 0.98 -13.40
C THR A 91 13.95 1.53 -14.49
N GLU A 92 13.60 1.39 -15.74
CA GLU A 92 14.39 1.86 -16.88
C GLU A 92 14.48 3.39 -16.95
N GLN A 93 13.41 4.08 -16.60
CA GLN A 93 13.31 5.55 -16.70
C GLN A 93 13.81 6.28 -15.47
N ARG A 94 14.08 5.58 -14.36
CA ARG A 94 14.36 6.17 -13.05
C ARG A 94 15.54 5.48 -12.38
N LYS A 95 16.22 6.22 -11.49
CA LYS A 95 17.29 5.68 -10.65
C LYS A 95 16.77 4.78 -9.54
N ARG A 96 15.46 4.75 -9.29
CA ARG A 96 14.80 3.91 -8.29
C ARG A 96 13.99 2.84 -8.97
N GLU A 97 14.12 1.63 -8.47
CA GLU A 97 13.36 0.50 -8.94
C GLU A 97 11.94 0.54 -8.41
N MET A 98 10.98 0.18 -9.26
CA MET A 98 9.64 -0.17 -8.82
C MET A 98 9.67 -1.64 -8.43
N ASP A 99 9.38 -1.96 -7.17
CA ASP A 99 9.32 -3.35 -6.72
C ASP A 99 7.93 -3.97 -6.93
N LEU A 100 7.80 -5.25 -6.61
CA LEU A 100 6.53 -5.96 -6.79
C LEU A 100 5.43 -5.40 -5.88
N ALA A 101 5.77 -4.93 -4.69
CA ALA A 101 4.79 -4.33 -3.79
C ALA A 101 4.17 -3.09 -4.41
N ASP A 102 4.98 -2.18 -4.97
CA ASP A 102 4.51 -0.99 -5.67
C ASP A 102 3.68 -1.35 -6.90
N ALA A 103 4.16 -2.29 -7.70
CA ALA A 103 3.44 -2.75 -8.90
C ALA A 103 2.10 -3.38 -8.55
N SER A 104 2.02 -4.13 -7.46
CA SER A 104 0.77 -4.73 -7.01
C SER A 104 -0.26 -3.69 -6.58
N LEU A 105 0.18 -2.58 -5.96
CA LEU A 105 -0.70 -1.47 -5.62
C LEU A 105 -1.18 -0.71 -6.86
N CYS A 106 -0.32 -0.55 -7.86
CA CYS A 106 -0.72 0.04 -9.15
C CYS A 106 -1.78 -0.84 -9.82
N TRP A 107 -1.59 -2.16 -9.82
CA TRP A 107 -2.57 -3.08 -10.36
C TRP A 107 -3.89 -3.02 -9.59
N LEU A 108 -3.83 -3.02 -8.26
CA LEU A 108 -5.02 -2.90 -7.40
C LEU A 108 -5.78 -1.60 -7.69
N ALA A 109 -5.07 -0.48 -7.81
CA ALA A 109 -5.66 0.79 -8.16
C ALA A 109 -6.35 0.75 -9.53
N TRP A 110 -5.70 0.15 -10.51
CA TRP A 110 -6.24 0.02 -11.86
C TRP A 110 -7.49 -0.86 -11.90
N ASP A 111 -7.45 -1.99 -11.21
CA ASP A 111 -8.55 -2.96 -11.20
C ASP A 111 -9.78 -2.44 -10.43
N THR A 112 -9.57 -1.69 -9.35
CA THR A 112 -10.67 -1.19 -8.49
C THR A 112 -11.16 0.20 -8.85
N GLY A 113 -10.38 0.97 -9.59
CA GLY A 113 -10.66 2.39 -9.83
C GLY A 113 -10.25 3.31 -8.69
N LEU A 114 -9.69 2.78 -7.60
CA LEU A 114 -9.24 3.58 -6.46
C LEU A 114 -7.96 4.34 -6.78
N ARG A 115 -7.85 5.57 -6.26
CA ARG A 115 -6.67 6.43 -6.49
C ARG A 115 -6.12 7.04 -5.21
N GLU A 116 -6.85 6.96 -4.11
CA GLU A 116 -6.35 7.45 -2.83
C GLU A 116 -5.47 6.42 -2.16
N ILE A 117 -4.32 6.83 -1.67
CA ILE A 117 -3.32 5.94 -1.08
C ILE A 117 -2.67 6.55 0.16
N MET A 118 -2.46 5.73 1.17
CA MET A 118 -1.57 6.02 2.30
C MET A 118 -0.20 5.43 2.00
N THR A 119 0.82 6.26 1.95
CA THR A 119 2.20 5.86 1.69
C THR A 119 3.18 6.82 2.38
N VAL A 120 4.34 6.32 2.75
CA VAL A 120 5.47 7.15 3.19
C VAL A 120 6.34 7.57 2.00
N ASP A 121 6.11 6.98 0.83
CA ASP A 121 6.88 7.21 -0.38
C ASP A 121 6.09 8.07 -1.37
N ALA A 122 5.75 9.29 -0.95
CA ALA A 122 5.00 10.23 -1.77
C ALA A 122 5.72 10.57 -3.09
N ALA A 123 7.05 10.57 -3.09
CA ALA A 123 7.83 10.88 -4.29
C ALA A 123 7.62 9.82 -5.37
N ASP A 124 7.66 8.53 -5.03
CA ASP A 124 7.47 7.46 -6.00
C ASP A 124 6.01 7.39 -6.46
N PHE A 125 5.05 7.37 -5.55
CA PHE A 125 3.63 7.31 -5.91
C PHE A 125 3.15 8.60 -6.60
N GLY A 126 3.79 9.73 -6.36
CA GLY A 126 3.52 10.96 -7.10
C GLY A 126 3.91 10.88 -8.58
N ARG A 127 4.83 9.98 -8.93
CA ARG A 127 5.30 9.78 -10.32
C ARG A 127 4.62 8.62 -11.03
N HIS A 128 4.07 7.65 -10.30
CA HIS A 128 3.40 6.51 -10.92
C HIS A 128 2.16 6.96 -11.67
N ARG A 129 1.98 6.45 -12.89
CA ARG A 129 0.81 6.70 -13.72
C ARG A 129 0.24 5.39 -14.20
N LEU A 130 -1.08 5.30 -14.18
CA LEU A 130 -1.83 4.15 -14.66
C LEU A 130 -2.04 4.25 -16.18
N PRO A 131 -2.52 3.18 -16.85
CA PRO A 131 -2.65 3.19 -18.30
C PRO A 131 -3.48 4.34 -18.89
N ASP A 132 -4.44 4.87 -18.14
CA ASP A 132 -5.25 6.02 -18.55
C ASP A 132 -4.60 7.38 -18.27
N GLY A 133 -3.36 7.40 -17.75
CA GLY A 133 -2.64 8.61 -17.39
C GLY A 133 -2.96 9.15 -16.00
N SER A 134 -3.91 8.55 -15.27
CA SER A 134 -4.25 8.98 -13.91
C SER A 134 -3.13 8.63 -12.93
N GLY A 135 -2.96 9.47 -11.92
CA GLY A 135 -2.02 9.27 -10.83
C GLY A 135 -2.73 8.98 -9.52
N PHE A 136 -1.94 8.91 -8.45
CA PHE A 136 -2.41 8.68 -7.10
C PHE A 136 -2.61 9.99 -6.34
N ARG A 137 -3.57 9.99 -5.43
CA ARG A 137 -3.77 11.05 -4.45
C ARG A 137 -3.29 10.53 -3.10
N MET A 138 -2.16 11.07 -2.62
CA MET A 138 -1.61 10.72 -1.32
C MET A 138 -2.38 11.41 -0.20
N LEU A 139 -2.68 10.64 0.84
CA LEU A 139 -3.34 11.16 2.04
C LEU A 139 -2.34 11.46 3.16
#